data_78ecaacba6fbef397f3fa5877c88b577
#
_entry.id   78ecaacba6fbef397f3fa5877c88b577
#
_cell.length_a   1.000
_cell.length_b   1.000
_cell.length_c   1.000
_cell.angle_alpha   90.00
_cell.angle_beta   90.00
_cell.angle_gamma   90.00
#
_symmetry.space_group_name_H-M   'P 1'
#
loop_
_entity.id
_entity.type
_entity.pdbx_description
1 polymer ?
#
loop_
_entity_poly.entity_id
_entity_poly.type
_entity_poly.pdbx_seq_one_letter_code
_entity_poly.pdbx_strand_id
1 'polypeptide(L)'
;MERGVADKNEPYHGKTLTFEIGLPKTGREARTKGIKKINENNAPCRLTRGLPTGVEVKQYTGVLLCGLLTWGICLMVFWEPFVPGGYLFNMTSMVLLGYVFGHTLERYTTIHPAFGMTLIGAICRNFTSTNFLENSTANAIDYHLRRIYPAIILTKGPLGWNWNYIKSNPVRVFSLATIPWTVECLSIVLFAHVLLGYPWYWGLHLGSILASVSPALVVPITMAHRSRGLGVKKRIADLVNNAGGLDTAFTEGMFGVINSAIFFPSPPAYRILKAVVAIFLGIVLGIAWGVLADTIPDHGDLYAPTIRSILLLAGGVFLLYGCGYLGWGGTSGVAIMVCAGVAGTRWARRGWPVNNNPVAEVYKLLWRVFEPMLFVLSGYYLDVSEISVREFGLVVACIFSALALRLLTAFLIALASELSARESIFIAITWIPKAIVEAVLVRVAMDSLWTEGATLQDKNIAKQHSNIIVIAILLTSFLGTILTTLLGSTLLSQDSKVAPEGVYAAENASQSGNSSSNTLSNIQYIDG
;
A
#
# COMPACT_ATOMS: atom_id res chain seq x y z
N MET A 1 8.54 69.94 -38.56
CA MET A 1 9.24 68.88 -39.33
C MET A 1 9.15 67.66 -38.46
N GLU A 2 8.13 66.87 -38.60
CA GLU A 2 7.89 65.73 -39.46
C GLU A 2 8.87 64.60 -39.23
N ARG A 3 8.23 63.50 -38.87
CA ARG A 3 8.46 62.03 -39.14
C ARG A 3 9.25 61.32 -38.06
N GLY A 4 8.88 60.12 -37.64
CA GLY A 4 7.89 59.14 -38.16
C GLY A 4 7.58 58.08 -37.12
N VAL A 5 6.40 57.61 -37.24
CA VAL A 5 5.86 56.43 -36.57
C VAL A 5 6.58 55.18 -37.05
N ALA A 6 7.01 54.31 -36.15
CA ALA A 6 7.31 52.92 -36.47
C ALA A 6 6.79 52.01 -35.36
N ASP A 7 5.68 51.41 -35.71
CA ASP A 7 5.07 50.23 -35.08
C ASP A 7 6.05 49.06 -35.14
N LYS A 8 6.33 48.38 -34.01
CA LYS A 8 6.91 47.05 -33.97
C LYS A 8 6.32 46.26 -32.82
N ASN A 9 5.18 45.64 -33.08
CA ASN A 9 4.74 44.41 -32.42
C ASN A 9 5.65 43.30 -32.88
N GLU A 10 6.64 42.89 -32.08
CA GLU A 10 7.28 41.59 -32.18
C GLU A 10 6.99 40.82 -30.90
N PRO A 11 6.48 39.55 -30.99
CA PRO A 11 6.29 38.71 -29.84
C PRO A 11 7.65 38.21 -29.33
N TYR A 12 7.92 38.47 -28.06
CA TYR A 12 9.05 37.90 -27.34
C TYR A 12 9.00 36.36 -27.42
N HIS A 13 9.84 35.76 -28.25
CA HIS A 13 10.18 34.34 -28.18
C HIS A 13 11.07 34.12 -26.95
N GLY A 14 10.43 33.85 -25.82
CA GLY A 14 11.09 33.29 -24.66
C GLY A 14 11.64 31.88 -25.01
N LYS A 15 12.96 31.74 -25.06
CA LYS A 15 13.62 30.44 -25.10
C LYS A 15 13.29 29.72 -23.82
N THR A 16 12.34 28.80 -23.89
CA THR A 16 12.02 27.86 -22.82
C THR A 16 13.22 26.91 -22.68
N LEU A 17 14.00 27.08 -21.62
CA LEU A 17 14.94 26.05 -21.15
C LEU A 17 14.10 24.90 -20.60
N THR A 18 13.74 23.96 -21.49
CA THR A 18 13.25 22.65 -21.08
C THR A 18 14.43 21.87 -20.51
N PHE A 19 14.48 21.76 -19.20
CA PHE A 19 15.20 20.69 -18.54
C PHE A 19 14.42 19.38 -18.82
N GLU A 20 14.65 18.80 -19.99
CA GLU A 20 14.35 17.40 -20.19
C GLU A 20 15.34 16.63 -19.30
N ILE A 21 14.83 16.07 -18.20
CA ILE A 21 15.50 14.95 -17.55
C ILE A 21 15.40 13.82 -18.57
N GLY A 22 16.40 13.74 -19.41
CA GLY A 22 16.52 12.78 -20.49
C GLY A 22 16.60 11.35 -19.96
N LEU A 23 15.45 10.72 -19.79
CA LEU A 23 15.40 9.27 -19.85
C LEU A 23 15.76 8.90 -21.29
N PRO A 24 16.82 8.12 -21.54
CA PRO A 24 17.29 7.85 -22.88
C PRO A 24 16.21 7.13 -23.70
N LYS A 25 15.67 7.79 -24.72
CA LYS A 25 14.74 7.22 -25.72
C LYS A 25 15.37 6.07 -26.53
N THR A 26 16.67 5.83 -26.39
CA THR A 26 17.42 4.82 -27.15
C THR A 26 17.17 3.37 -26.74
N GLY A 27 16.47 3.11 -25.63
CA GLY A 27 16.18 1.73 -25.18
C GLY A 27 14.96 1.10 -25.82
N ARG A 28 14.06 1.87 -26.42
CA ARG A 28 12.79 1.33 -26.97
C ARG A 28 12.91 0.83 -28.42
N GLU A 29 13.67 1.51 -29.25
CA GLU A 29 13.82 1.10 -30.67
C GLU A 29 14.81 -0.05 -30.88
N ALA A 30 15.84 -0.17 -30.04
CA ALA A 30 16.76 -1.31 -30.08
C ALA A 30 16.13 -2.62 -29.58
N ARG A 31 15.10 -2.53 -28.74
CA ARG A 31 14.39 -3.70 -28.18
C ARG A 31 13.39 -4.33 -29.17
N THR A 32 12.92 -3.58 -30.17
CA THR A 32 11.94 -4.06 -31.15
C THR A 32 12.55 -4.84 -32.33
N LYS A 33 13.85 -4.64 -32.61
CA LYS A 33 14.54 -5.36 -33.69
C LYS A 33 15.17 -6.71 -33.32
N GLY A 34 15.21 -7.05 -32.03
CA GLY A 34 15.81 -8.29 -31.49
C GLY A 34 14.83 -9.37 -31.08
N ILE A 35 13.51 -9.16 -31.21
CA ILE A 35 12.52 -10.18 -30.87
C ILE A 35 12.34 -11.11 -32.09
N LYS A 36 13.26 -12.09 -32.25
CA LYS A 36 12.97 -13.31 -32.96
C LYS A 36 11.72 -13.92 -32.31
N LYS A 37 10.71 -14.24 -33.16
CA LYS A 37 9.53 -15.03 -32.79
C LYS A 37 9.95 -16.24 -31.95
N ILE A 38 9.91 -16.12 -30.65
CA ILE A 38 9.95 -17.25 -29.73
C ILE A 38 8.53 -17.80 -29.73
N ASN A 39 8.43 -19.07 -30.08
CA ASN A 39 7.20 -19.85 -30.14
C ASN A 39 6.48 -19.76 -28.79
N GLU A 40 5.36 -19.01 -28.71
CA GLU A 40 4.69 -18.58 -27.48
C GLU A 40 3.94 -19.71 -26.74
N ASN A 41 4.00 -20.93 -27.23
CA ASN A 41 3.19 -22.03 -26.70
C ASN A 41 3.83 -22.82 -25.55
N ASN A 42 5.07 -22.53 -25.17
CA ASN A 42 5.76 -23.22 -24.06
C ASN A 42 6.67 -22.27 -23.26
N ALA A 43 6.16 -21.11 -22.82
CA ALA A 43 6.88 -20.33 -21.84
C ALA A 43 6.64 -20.97 -20.46
N PRO A 44 7.61 -21.66 -19.86
CA PRO A 44 7.52 -22.07 -18.47
C PRO A 44 7.35 -20.79 -17.63
N CYS A 45 6.59 -20.88 -16.57
CA CYS A 45 6.55 -19.88 -15.52
C CYS A 45 8.00 -19.41 -15.27
N ARG A 46 8.34 -18.16 -15.56
CA ARG A 46 9.72 -17.65 -15.39
C ARG A 46 10.04 -17.65 -13.90
N LEU A 47 10.37 -18.79 -13.37
CA LEU A 47 10.81 -18.98 -11.98
C LEU A 47 12.26 -18.55 -11.74
N THR A 48 13.05 -18.31 -12.81
CA THR A 48 14.44 -17.88 -12.64
C THR A 48 14.78 -16.80 -13.66
N ARG A 49 14.93 -15.57 -13.23
CA ARG A 49 15.73 -14.61 -13.97
C ARG A 49 17.18 -15.09 -13.89
N GLY A 50 17.83 -15.30 -15.04
CA GLY A 50 19.25 -15.66 -15.10
C GLY A 50 20.16 -14.65 -14.36
N LEU A 51 21.45 -14.93 -14.31
CA LEU A 51 22.47 -14.03 -13.76
C LEU A 51 22.25 -12.58 -14.22
N PRO A 52 22.53 -11.58 -13.37
CA PRO A 52 22.33 -10.18 -13.70
C PRO A 52 23.08 -9.80 -14.98
N THR A 53 22.44 -9.07 -15.85
CA THR A 53 23.05 -8.55 -17.08
C THR A 53 24.09 -7.50 -16.74
N GLY A 54 25.07 -7.27 -17.62
CA GLY A 54 26.10 -6.25 -17.40
C GLY A 54 25.53 -4.84 -17.15
N VAL A 55 24.34 -4.54 -17.70
CA VAL A 55 23.64 -3.27 -17.44
C VAL A 55 23.09 -3.24 -16.01
N GLU A 56 22.47 -4.33 -15.56
CA GLU A 56 21.95 -4.43 -14.18
C GLU A 56 23.09 -4.35 -13.15
N VAL A 57 24.24 -5.00 -13.41
CA VAL A 57 25.42 -4.90 -12.54
C VAL A 57 25.89 -3.45 -12.43
N LYS A 58 25.98 -2.71 -13.53
CA LYS A 58 26.36 -1.28 -13.51
C LYS A 58 25.36 -0.43 -12.72
N GLN A 59 24.06 -0.70 -12.84
CA GLN A 59 23.03 -0.02 -12.06
C GLN A 59 23.18 -0.30 -10.55
N TYR A 60 23.34 -1.55 -10.16
CA TYR A 60 23.56 -1.92 -8.75
C TYR A 60 24.86 -1.30 -8.19
N THR A 61 25.95 -1.30 -8.99
CA THR A 61 27.21 -0.65 -8.60
C THR A 61 27.02 0.86 -8.42
N GLY A 62 26.26 1.51 -9.31
CA GLY A 62 25.96 2.94 -9.19
C GLY A 62 25.14 3.26 -7.92
N VAL A 63 24.11 2.47 -7.62
CA VAL A 63 23.30 2.63 -6.39
C VAL A 63 24.16 2.41 -5.14
N LEU A 64 25.00 1.37 -5.14
CA LEU A 64 25.93 1.10 -4.03
C LEU A 64 26.91 2.26 -3.80
N LEU A 65 27.50 2.78 -4.88
CA LEU A 65 28.43 3.91 -4.80
C LEU A 65 27.73 5.17 -4.25
N CYS A 66 26.52 5.49 -4.74
CA CYS A 66 25.73 6.60 -4.20
C CYS A 66 25.41 6.39 -2.71
N GLY A 67 25.07 5.17 -2.31
CA GLY A 67 24.82 4.82 -0.90
C GLY A 67 26.06 5.03 -0.03
N LEU A 68 27.23 4.56 -0.48
CA LEU A 68 28.50 4.73 0.24
C LEU A 68 28.92 6.21 0.35
N LEU A 69 28.75 6.99 -0.72
CA LEU A 69 29.02 8.43 -0.68
C LEU A 69 28.06 9.16 0.27
N THR A 70 26.78 8.83 0.23
CA THR A 70 25.79 9.40 1.16
C THR A 70 26.13 9.05 2.61
N TRP A 71 26.48 7.79 2.88
CA TRP A 71 26.94 7.37 4.20
C TRP A 71 28.21 8.13 4.63
N GLY A 72 29.19 8.28 3.74
CA GLY A 72 30.41 9.04 4.02
C GLY A 72 30.13 10.50 4.36
N ILE A 73 29.20 11.16 3.65
CA ILE A 73 28.75 12.51 3.95
C ILE A 73 28.09 12.55 5.34
N CYS A 74 27.17 11.65 5.62
CA CYS A 74 26.50 11.56 6.92
C CYS A 74 27.50 11.31 8.06
N LEU A 75 28.49 10.46 7.85
CA LEU A 75 29.57 10.20 8.80
C LEU A 75 30.38 11.47 9.09
N MET A 76 30.74 12.25 8.06
CA MET A 76 31.49 13.50 8.23
C MET A 76 30.68 14.59 8.93
N VAL A 77 29.38 14.65 8.70
CA VAL A 77 28.48 15.69 9.25
C VAL A 77 28.03 15.37 10.67
N PHE A 78 27.65 14.13 10.93
CA PHE A 78 27.02 13.72 12.19
C PHE A 78 27.93 12.89 13.09
N TRP A 79 29.02 12.33 12.56
CA TRP A 79 30.03 11.49 13.21
C TRP A 79 29.43 10.32 14.01
N GLU A 80 29.18 10.50 15.30
CA GLU A 80 28.85 9.45 16.27
C GLU A 80 27.69 8.52 15.86
N PRO A 81 26.53 8.99 15.35
CA PRO A 81 25.43 8.11 14.94
C PRO A 81 25.76 7.23 13.73
N PHE A 82 26.69 7.67 12.85
CA PHE A 82 27.02 6.99 11.59
C PHE A 82 28.36 6.24 11.59
N VAL A 83 29.10 6.26 12.71
CA VAL A 83 30.26 5.37 12.89
C VAL A 83 29.78 3.91 12.89
N PRO A 84 30.56 2.95 12.35
CA PRO A 84 30.25 1.53 12.48
C PRO A 84 29.98 1.14 13.92
N GLY A 85 28.77 0.61 14.19
CA GLY A 85 28.27 0.37 15.55
C GLY A 85 27.32 1.46 16.10
N GLY A 86 27.30 2.66 15.49
CA GLY A 86 26.33 3.71 15.83
C GLY A 86 24.90 3.34 15.47
N TYR A 87 23.92 3.94 16.13
CA TYR A 87 22.51 3.54 15.99
C TYR A 87 21.95 3.80 14.58
N LEU A 88 22.30 4.89 13.90
CA LEU A 88 21.88 5.17 12.53
C LEU A 88 22.62 4.30 11.51
N PHE A 89 23.90 4.00 11.75
CA PHE A 89 24.63 3.04 10.92
C PHE A 89 23.98 1.67 10.97
N ASN A 90 23.68 1.17 12.17
CA ASN A 90 23.05 -0.15 12.34
C ASN A 90 21.66 -0.19 11.70
N MET A 91 20.83 0.85 11.91
CA MET A 91 19.50 0.94 11.33
C MET A 91 19.53 1.00 9.81
N THR A 92 20.38 1.85 9.22
CA THR A 92 20.49 1.99 7.75
C THR A 92 21.11 0.75 7.11
N SER A 93 22.12 0.15 7.73
CA SER A 93 22.74 -1.09 7.24
C SER A 93 21.78 -2.26 7.25
N MET A 94 20.95 -2.38 8.31
CA MET A 94 19.91 -3.40 8.40
C MET A 94 18.84 -3.22 7.32
N VAL A 95 18.39 -1.99 7.08
CA VAL A 95 17.41 -1.66 6.02
C VAL A 95 17.98 -2.00 4.64
N LEU A 96 19.26 -1.65 4.39
CA LEU A 96 19.92 -1.97 3.12
C LEU A 96 20.05 -3.49 2.92
N LEU A 97 20.48 -4.21 3.97
CA LEU A 97 20.56 -5.68 3.94
C LEU A 97 19.20 -6.32 3.64
N GLY A 98 18.15 -5.85 4.32
CA GLY A 98 16.78 -6.31 4.09
C GLY A 98 16.29 -6.02 2.66
N TYR A 99 16.58 -4.84 2.13
CA TYR A 99 16.26 -4.46 0.75
C TYR A 99 16.93 -5.41 -0.25
N VAL A 100 18.25 -5.61 -0.13
CA VAL A 100 19.01 -6.51 -1.02
C VAL A 100 18.51 -7.94 -0.91
N PHE A 101 18.32 -8.45 0.30
CA PHE A 101 17.83 -9.81 0.52
C PHE A 101 16.40 -10.00 0.00
N GLY A 102 15.49 -9.08 0.30
CA GLY A 102 14.09 -9.16 -0.15
C GLY A 102 13.98 -9.20 -1.67
N HIS A 103 14.67 -8.30 -2.39
CA HIS A 103 14.66 -8.28 -3.86
C HIS A 103 15.43 -9.46 -4.48
N THR A 104 16.46 -9.96 -3.81
CA THR A 104 17.14 -11.20 -4.22
C THR A 104 16.19 -12.39 -4.12
N LEU A 105 15.45 -12.48 -3.02
CA LEU A 105 14.44 -13.51 -2.82
C LEU A 105 13.34 -13.46 -3.89
N GLU A 106 12.80 -12.27 -4.19
CA GLU A 106 11.82 -12.05 -5.27
C GLU A 106 12.37 -12.45 -6.64
N ARG A 107 13.66 -12.20 -6.88
CA ARG A 107 14.29 -12.53 -8.16
C ARG A 107 14.35 -14.03 -8.44
N TYR A 108 14.63 -14.83 -7.41
CA TYR A 108 14.83 -16.29 -7.52
C TYR A 108 13.62 -17.10 -7.10
N THR A 109 12.64 -16.49 -6.45
CA THR A 109 11.43 -17.16 -5.97
C THR A 109 10.17 -16.41 -6.37
N THR A 110 9.03 -16.90 -5.97
CA THR A 110 7.72 -16.21 -6.13
C THR A 110 7.30 -15.41 -4.90
N ILE A 111 8.20 -15.29 -3.91
CA ILE A 111 7.92 -14.66 -2.63
C ILE A 111 8.09 -13.15 -2.77
N HIS A 112 7.16 -12.39 -2.20
CA HIS A 112 7.22 -10.92 -2.23
C HIS A 112 8.39 -10.40 -1.37
N PRO A 113 9.08 -9.30 -1.76
CA PRO A 113 10.23 -8.73 -1.04
C PRO A 113 9.95 -8.41 0.43
N ALA A 114 8.73 -7.99 0.75
CA ALA A 114 8.30 -7.66 2.11
C ALA A 114 8.57 -8.78 3.13
N PHE A 115 8.35 -10.06 2.75
CA PHE A 115 8.69 -11.20 3.60
C PHE A 115 10.18 -11.23 3.93
N GLY A 116 11.05 -11.12 2.92
CA GLY A 116 12.50 -11.14 3.10
C GLY A 116 13.00 -9.96 3.94
N MET A 117 12.43 -8.77 3.74
CA MET A 117 12.74 -7.59 4.52
C MET A 117 12.36 -7.76 5.99
N THR A 118 11.14 -8.23 6.28
CA THR A 118 10.68 -8.51 7.66
C THR A 118 11.52 -9.60 8.33
N LEU A 119 11.89 -10.64 7.58
CA LEU A 119 12.73 -11.73 8.09
C LEU A 119 14.12 -11.24 8.49
N ILE A 120 14.77 -10.38 7.68
CA ILE A 120 16.06 -9.79 8.02
C ILE A 120 15.95 -8.93 9.29
N GLY A 121 14.90 -8.14 9.43
CA GLY A 121 14.65 -7.39 10.66
C GLY A 121 14.59 -8.29 11.89
N ALA A 122 13.83 -9.39 11.80
CA ALA A 122 13.71 -10.38 12.88
C ALA A 122 15.04 -11.09 13.18
N ILE A 123 15.81 -11.47 12.15
CA ILE A 123 17.14 -12.07 12.31
C ILE A 123 18.08 -11.07 13.02
N CYS A 124 18.13 -9.82 12.57
CA CYS A 124 18.99 -8.81 13.18
C CYS A 124 18.64 -8.61 14.66
N ARG A 125 17.35 -8.57 15.02
CA ARG A 125 16.92 -8.46 16.44
C ARG A 125 17.45 -9.57 17.33
N ASN A 126 17.42 -10.82 16.85
CA ASN A 126 17.68 -11.99 17.66
C ASN A 126 19.13 -12.52 17.60
N PHE A 127 19.89 -12.12 16.57
CA PHE A 127 21.26 -12.62 16.36
C PHE A 127 22.33 -11.55 16.46
N THR A 128 21.97 -10.25 16.54
CA THR A 128 22.93 -9.18 16.76
C THR A 128 22.84 -8.65 18.20
N SER A 129 23.99 -8.33 18.79
CA SER A 129 24.05 -7.77 20.16
C SER A 129 23.65 -6.29 20.23
N THR A 130 23.37 -5.66 19.11
CA THR A 130 23.10 -4.22 19.03
C THR A 130 21.60 -3.94 19.13
N ASN A 131 21.15 -3.44 20.27
CA ASN A 131 19.77 -2.99 20.45
C ASN A 131 19.68 -1.47 20.22
N PHE A 132 19.62 -1.04 18.93
CA PHE A 132 19.55 0.37 18.60
C PHE A 132 18.25 1.06 19.07
N LEU A 133 17.16 0.31 19.31
CA LEU A 133 15.90 0.87 19.81
C LEU A 133 15.96 1.28 21.30
N GLU A 134 17.01 0.88 22.03
CA GLU A 134 17.27 1.41 23.37
C GLU A 134 17.75 2.87 23.32
N ASN A 135 18.33 3.28 22.20
CA ASN A 135 18.69 4.67 21.98
C ASN A 135 17.43 5.53 21.77
N SER A 136 17.28 6.58 22.59
CA SER A 136 16.09 7.46 22.56
C SER A 136 15.88 8.12 21.20
N THR A 137 16.95 8.52 20.53
CA THR A 137 16.89 9.16 19.21
C THR A 137 16.47 8.18 18.11
N ALA A 138 17.01 6.96 18.12
CA ALA A 138 16.60 5.92 17.15
C ALA A 138 15.12 5.54 17.34
N ASN A 139 14.68 5.43 18.58
CA ASN A 139 13.28 5.16 18.90
C ASN A 139 12.35 6.31 18.48
N ALA A 140 12.77 7.57 18.65
CA ALA A 140 12.03 8.73 18.16
C ALA A 140 11.93 8.75 16.62
N ILE A 141 13.03 8.46 15.92
CA ILE A 141 13.04 8.36 14.45
C ILE A 141 12.05 7.28 13.98
N ASP A 142 12.11 6.09 14.54
CA ASP A 142 11.19 5.01 14.22
C ASP A 142 9.72 5.40 14.49
N TYR A 143 9.43 6.03 15.63
CA TYR A 143 8.10 6.53 15.95
C TYR A 143 7.56 7.51 14.88
N HIS A 144 8.39 8.45 14.43
CA HIS A 144 7.99 9.41 13.40
C HIS A 144 7.86 8.77 12.02
N LEU A 145 8.74 7.83 11.67
CA LEU A 145 8.63 7.06 10.41
C LEU A 145 7.30 6.30 10.34
N ARG A 146 6.89 5.63 11.42
CA ARG A 146 5.61 4.90 11.49
C ARG A 146 4.38 5.81 11.35
N ARG A 147 4.49 7.11 11.57
CA ARG A 147 3.44 8.09 11.27
C ARG A 147 3.47 8.60 9.83
N ILE A 148 4.61 8.54 9.15
CA ILE A 148 4.72 8.94 7.75
C ILE A 148 4.22 7.83 6.81
N TYR A 149 4.48 6.56 7.12
CA TYR A 149 4.07 5.44 6.28
C TYR A 149 2.57 5.43 5.94
N PRO A 150 1.64 5.61 6.92
CA PRO A 150 0.21 5.69 6.61
C PRO A 150 -0.13 6.82 5.64
N ALA A 151 0.48 8.02 5.78
CA ALA A 151 0.23 9.12 4.86
C ALA A 151 0.57 8.75 3.41
N ILE A 152 1.63 7.97 3.20
CA ILE A 152 2.04 7.53 1.86
C ILE A 152 1.13 6.44 1.35
N ILE A 153 0.90 5.38 2.13
CA ILE A 153 0.19 4.20 1.63
C ILE A 153 -1.31 4.41 1.49
N LEU A 154 -1.92 5.13 2.44
CA LEU A 154 -3.35 5.46 2.41
C LEU A 154 -3.69 6.48 1.31
N THR A 155 -2.72 7.26 0.84
CA THR A 155 -2.88 8.10 -0.35
C THR A 155 -2.68 7.30 -1.63
N LYS A 156 -1.64 6.46 -1.69
CA LYS A 156 -1.31 5.65 -2.87
C LYS A 156 -2.44 4.69 -3.27
N GLY A 157 -3.10 4.05 -2.29
CA GLY A 157 -4.16 3.07 -2.53
C GLY A 157 -5.30 3.65 -3.37
N PRO A 158 -6.06 4.64 -2.87
CA PRO A 158 -7.22 5.21 -3.56
C PRO A 158 -6.91 5.89 -4.90
N LEU A 159 -5.68 6.41 -5.09
CA LEU A 159 -5.25 6.92 -6.39
C LEU A 159 -5.18 5.82 -7.47
N GLY A 160 -5.04 4.55 -7.06
CA GLY A 160 -5.04 3.38 -7.93
C GLY A 160 -6.40 2.68 -8.08
N TRP A 161 -7.47 3.16 -7.44
CA TRP A 161 -8.78 2.50 -7.49
C TRP A 161 -9.55 2.80 -8.75
N ASN A 162 -10.25 1.79 -9.27
CA ASN A 162 -11.18 1.96 -10.38
C ASN A 162 -12.58 2.31 -9.83
N TRP A 163 -12.86 3.59 -9.67
CA TRP A 163 -14.12 4.10 -9.13
C TRP A 163 -15.35 3.73 -9.96
N ASN A 164 -15.19 3.57 -11.28
CA ASN A 164 -16.28 3.11 -12.14
C ASN A 164 -16.65 1.66 -11.81
N TYR A 165 -15.65 0.82 -11.56
CA TYR A 165 -15.88 -0.56 -11.13
C TYR A 165 -16.58 -0.63 -9.78
N ILE A 166 -16.15 0.17 -8.78
CA ILE A 166 -16.77 0.23 -7.46
C ILE A 166 -18.24 0.63 -7.57
N LYS A 167 -18.54 1.68 -8.36
CA LYS A 167 -19.92 2.14 -8.58
C LYS A 167 -20.81 1.12 -9.30
N SER A 168 -20.23 0.34 -10.22
CA SER A 168 -20.99 -0.69 -10.94
C SER A 168 -21.22 -1.96 -10.13
N ASN A 169 -20.36 -2.22 -9.13
CA ASN A 169 -20.42 -3.44 -8.32
C ASN A 169 -20.30 -3.14 -6.81
N PRO A 170 -21.11 -2.21 -6.24
CA PRO A 170 -20.89 -1.73 -4.88
C PRO A 170 -21.07 -2.87 -3.86
N VAL A 171 -22.14 -3.65 -3.94
CA VAL A 171 -22.42 -4.73 -2.98
C VAL A 171 -21.29 -5.75 -2.95
N ARG A 172 -20.81 -6.19 -4.12
CA ARG A 172 -19.72 -7.17 -4.22
C ARG A 172 -18.44 -6.65 -3.60
N VAL A 173 -18.07 -5.39 -3.89
CA VAL A 173 -16.81 -4.79 -3.43
C VAL A 173 -16.88 -4.52 -1.92
N PHE A 174 -17.96 -3.91 -1.42
CA PHE A 174 -18.11 -3.60 0.00
C PHE A 174 -18.28 -4.83 0.87
N SER A 175 -19.09 -5.82 0.45
CA SER A 175 -19.27 -7.06 1.23
C SER A 175 -17.96 -7.83 1.36
N LEU A 176 -17.17 -7.92 0.28
CA LEU A 176 -15.87 -8.61 0.31
C LEU A 176 -14.82 -7.85 1.13
N ALA A 177 -14.91 -6.53 1.21
CA ALA A 177 -14.02 -5.71 2.04
C ALA A 177 -14.34 -5.79 3.54
N THR A 178 -15.63 -5.79 3.92
CA THR A 178 -16.02 -5.57 5.33
C THR A 178 -16.39 -6.83 6.07
N ILE A 179 -17.10 -7.78 5.43
CA ILE A 179 -17.62 -8.97 6.13
C ILE A 179 -16.49 -9.94 6.54
N PRO A 180 -15.54 -10.32 5.65
CA PRO A 180 -14.43 -11.17 6.04
C PRO A 180 -13.54 -10.54 7.12
N TRP A 181 -13.35 -9.21 7.06
CA TRP A 181 -12.65 -8.45 8.09
C TRP A 181 -13.35 -8.58 9.45
N THR A 182 -14.65 -8.34 9.49
CA THR A 182 -15.44 -8.42 10.75
C THR A 182 -15.41 -9.81 11.34
N VAL A 183 -15.58 -10.85 10.52
CA VAL A 183 -15.54 -12.24 10.97
C VAL A 183 -14.15 -12.59 11.52
N GLU A 184 -13.09 -12.22 10.84
CA GLU A 184 -11.73 -12.50 11.33
C GLU A 184 -11.43 -11.72 12.62
N CYS A 185 -11.78 -10.43 12.69
CA CYS A 185 -11.58 -9.62 13.89
C CYS A 185 -12.24 -10.26 15.12
N LEU A 186 -13.53 -10.61 15.00
CA LEU A 186 -14.28 -11.26 16.09
C LEU A 186 -13.72 -12.66 16.42
N SER A 187 -13.24 -13.39 15.43
CA SER A 187 -12.60 -14.70 15.63
C SER A 187 -11.30 -14.56 16.40
N ILE A 188 -10.48 -13.55 16.08
CA ILE A 188 -9.25 -13.26 16.82
C ILE A 188 -9.58 -12.87 18.27
N VAL A 189 -10.61 -12.07 18.49
CA VAL A 189 -11.08 -11.73 19.86
C VAL A 189 -11.33 -13.00 20.67
N LEU A 190 -12.10 -13.93 20.09
CA LEU A 190 -12.45 -15.19 20.74
C LEU A 190 -11.23 -16.06 20.98
N PHE A 191 -10.41 -16.31 19.94
CA PHE A 191 -9.25 -17.21 20.05
C PHE A 191 -8.13 -16.62 20.91
N ALA A 192 -7.91 -15.29 20.88
CA ALA A 192 -6.96 -14.64 21.76
C ALA A 192 -7.40 -14.76 23.25
N HIS A 193 -8.69 -14.64 23.52
CA HIS A 193 -9.20 -14.84 24.87
C HIS A 193 -9.07 -16.29 25.34
N VAL A 194 -9.46 -17.25 24.51
CA VAL A 194 -9.49 -18.68 24.88
C VAL A 194 -8.11 -19.31 24.89
N LEU A 195 -7.26 -19.01 23.90
CA LEU A 195 -5.95 -19.66 23.72
C LEU A 195 -4.83 -18.91 24.43
N LEU A 196 -4.86 -17.56 24.39
CA LEU A 196 -3.78 -16.73 24.92
C LEU A 196 -4.12 -16.09 26.28
N GLY A 197 -5.37 -16.24 26.75
CA GLY A 197 -5.82 -15.65 28.02
C GLY A 197 -5.95 -14.12 28.00
N TYR A 198 -6.08 -13.53 26.84
CA TYR A 198 -6.16 -12.07 26.71
C TYR A 198 -7.51 -11.53 27.24
N PRO A 199 -7.52 -10.36 27.91
CA PRO A 199 -8.75 -9.62 28.13
C PRO A 199 -9.43 -9.29 26.80
N TRP A 200 -10.77 -9.26 26.78
CA TRP A 200 -11.58 -9.04 25.57
C TRP A 200 -11.18 -7.79 24.78
N TYR A 201 -10.89 -6.69 25.46
CA TYR A 201 -10.49 -5.43 24.80
C TYR A 201 -9.11 -5.53 24.15
N TRP A 202 -8.16 -6.29 24.73
CA TRP A 202 -6.88 -6.57 24.10
C TRP A 202 -7.02 -7.50 22.89
N GLY A 203 -7.91 -8.50 22.97
CA GLY A 203 -8.27 -9.33 21.82
C GLY A 203 -8.88 -8.50 20.69
N LEU A 204 -9.76 -7.53 21.02
CA LEU A 204 -10.36 -6.63 20.03
C LEU A 204 -9.32 -5.72 19.36
N HIS A 205 -8.37 -5.19 20.14
CA HIS A 205 -7.26 -4.41 19.62
C HIS A 205 -6.42 -5.23 18.64
N LEU A 206 -6.00 -6.45 19.03
CA LEU A 206 -5.23 -7.35 18.18
C LEU A 206 -6.02 -7.74 16.92
N GLY A 207 -7.28 -8.08 17.07
CA GLY A 207 -8.16 -8.48 15.96
C GLY A 207 -8.34 -7.36 14.94
N SER A 208 -8.48 -6.13 15.40
CA SER A 208 -8.62 -4.96 14.51
C SER A 208 -7.38 -4.69 13.66
N ILE A 209 -6.20 -5.09 14.11
CA ILE A 209 -4.95 -4.99 13.35
C ILE A 209 -4.84 -6.18 12.38
N LEU A 210 -4.96 -7.40 12.90
CA LEU A 210 -4.72 -8.61 12.12
C LEU A 210 -5.81 -8.93 11.09
N ALA A 211 -6.99 -8.34 11.19
CA ALA A 211 -8.07 -8.60 10.24
C ALA A 211 -7.89 -7.92 8.87
N SER A 212 -6.81 -7.18 8.63
CA SER A 212 -6.53 -6.57 7.33
C SER A 212 -6.00 -7.55 6.30
N VAL A 213 -6.28 -7.30 5.02
CA VAL A 213 -5.56 -7.91 3.89
C VAL A 213 -4.52 -6.92 3.36
N SER A 214 -3.44 -7.43 2.79
CA SER A 214 -2.43 -6.55 2.15
C SER A 214 -2.57 -6.55 0.62
N PRO A 215 -3.26 -5.55 0.02
CA PRO A 215 -3.37 -5.45 -1.43
C PRO A 215 -2.02 -5.31 -2.12
N ALA A 216 -1.03 -4.73 -1.46
CA ALA A 216 0.28 -4.52 -2.04
C ALA A 216 0.98 -5.84 -2.42
N LEU A 217 0.68 -6.94 -1.74
CA LEU A 217 1.24 -8.25 -2.05
C LEU A 217 0.46 -8.94 -3.18
N VAL A 218 -0.86 -8.86 -3.15
CA VAL A 218 -1.71 -9.65 -4.07
C VAL A 218 -2.05 -8.93 -5.37
N VAL A 219 -2.13 -7.60 -5.38
CA VAL A 219 -2.50 -6.85 -6.58
C VAL A 219 -1.46 -6.99 -7.70
N PRO A 220 -0.13 -6.90 -7.47
CA PRO A 220 0.85 -7.15 -8.52
C PRO A 220 0.74 -8.56 -9.13
N ILE A 221 0.46 -9.57 -8.31
CA ILE A 221 0.30 -10.97 -8.74
C ILE A 221 -0.97 -11.12 -9.58
N THR A 222 -2.09 -10.57 -9.13
CA THR A 222 -3.37 -10.64 -9.88
C THR A 222 -3.32 -9.86 -11.19
N MET A 223 -2.62 -8.72 -11.21
CA MET A 223 -2.36 -7.98 -12.45
C MET A 223 -1.45 -8.75 -13.41
N ALA A 224 -0.46 -9.48 -12.90
CA ALA A 224 0.37 -10.37 -13.71
C ALA A 224 -0.44 -11.56 -14.28
N HIS A 225 -1.42 -12.10 -13.56
CA HIS A 225 -2.36 -13.09 -14.10
C HIS A 225 -3.27 -12.49 -15.17
N ARG A 226 -3.81 -11.29 -14.94
CA ARG A 226 -4.60 -10.54 -15.92
C ARG A 226 -3.83 -10.30 -17.22
N SER A 227 -2.55 -9.92 -17.16
CA SER A 227 -1.71 -9.71 -18.36
C SER A 227 -1.46 -10.99 -19.18
N ARG A 228 -1.68 -12.16 -18.56
CA ARG A 228 -1.66 -13.48 -19.22
C ARG A 228 -3.03 -13.92 -19.75
N GLY A 229 -4.07 -13.08 -19.63
CA GLY A 229 -5.44 -13.39 -20.06
C GLY A 229 -6.26 -14.19 -19.04
N LEU A 230 -5.80 -14.29 -17.77
CA LEU A 230 -6.49 -15.04 -16.73
C LEU A 230 -7.46 -14.15 -15.95
N GLY A 231 -8.71 -14.59 -15.80
CA GLY A 231 -9.75 -13.91 -15.01
C GLY A 231 -10.19 -12.55 -15.56
N VAL A 232 -9.95 -12.27 -16.85
CA VAL A 232 -10.20 -10.97 -17.47
C VAL A 232 -11.70 -10.71 -17.62
N LYS A 233 -12.47 -11.68 -18.08
CA LYS A 233 -13.93 -11.57 -18.30
C LYS A 233 -14.69 -11.19 -17.02
N LYS A 234 -14.29 -11.74 -15.88
CA LYS A 234 -14.89 -11.49 -14.58
C LYS A 234 -14.24 -10.32 -13.84
N ARG A 235 -13.24 -9.66 -14.44
CA ARG A 235 -12.49 -8.51 -13.89
C ARG A 235 -11.97 -8.80 -12.47
N ILE A 236 -11.42 -9.99 -12.23
CA ILE A 236 -11.00 -10.46 -10.90
C ILE A 236 -9.89 -9.56 -10.33
N ALA A 237 -8.95 -9.12 -11.15
CA ALA A 237 -7.89 -8.20 -10.70
C ALA A 237 -8.45 -6.85 -10.22
N ASP A 238 -9.49 -6.30 -10.88
CA ASP A 238 -10.15 -5.07 -10.45
C ASP A 238 -10.90 -5.30 -9.12
N LEU A 239 -11.57 -6.46 -8.97
CA LEU A 239 -12.24 -6.82 -7.72
C LEU A 239 -11.25 -6.89 -6.54
N VAL A 240 -10.15 -7.62 -6.69
CA VAL A 240 -9.13 -7.77 -5.65
C VAL A 240 -8.50 -6.43 -5.28
N ASN A 241 -8.16 -5.59 -6.28
CA ASN A 241 -7.58 -4.28 -6.04
C ASN A 241 -8.51 -3.36 -5.27
N ASN A 242 -9.77 -3.24 -5.71
CA ASN A 242 -10.72 -2.31 -5.10
C ASN A 242 -11.23 -2.81 -3.74
N ALA A 243 -11.60 -4.09 -3.63
CA ALA A 243 -12.08 -4.66 -2.37
C ALA A 243 -10.96 -4.75 -1.33
N GLY A 244 -9.75 -5.16 -1.72
CA GLY A 244 -8.60 -5.18 -0.81
C GLY A 244 -8.19 -3.78 -0.35
N GLY A 245 -8.24 -2.77 -1.24
CA GLY A 245 -8.00 -1.38 -0.86
C GLY A 245 -9.05 -0.86 0.11
N LEU A 246 -10.33 -1.18 -0.08
CA LEU A 246 -11.40 -0.82 0.84
C LEU A 246 -11.32 -1.58 2.18
N ASP A 247 -10.87 -2.84 2.19
CA ASP A 247 -10.56 -3.58 3.42
C ASP A 247 -9.50 -2.85 4.25
N THR A 248 -8.42 -2.38 3.62
CA THR A 248 -7.40 -1.54 4.28
C THR A 248 -8.00 -0.24 4.83
N ALA A 249 -8.88 0.44 4.07
CA ALA A 249 -9.58 1.65 4.51
C ALA A 249 -10.44 1.40 5.74
N PHE A 250 -11.21 0.32 5.69
CA PHE A 250 -12.08 -0.09 6.78
C PHE A 250 -11.28 -0.45 8.02
N THR A 251 -10.17 -1.17 7.84
CA THR A 251 -9.24 -1.50 8.94
C THR A 251 -8.71 -0.24 9.63
N GLU A 252 -8.19 0.72 8.89
CA GLU A 252 -7.64 1.95 9.45
C GLU A 252 -8.68 2.76 10.22
N GLY A 253 -9.90 2.86 9.69
CA GLY A 253 -11.01 3.51 10.36
C GLY A 253 -11.39 2.82 11.66
N MET A 254 -11.64 1.52 11.61
CA MET A 254 -12.07 0.71 12.75
C MET A 254 -10.98 0.57 13.80
N PHE A 255 -9.75 0.30 13.39
CA PHE A 255 -8.60 0.26 14.30
C PHE A 255 -8.46 1.58 15.07
N GLY A 256 -8.47 2.72 14.38
CA GLY A 256 -8.32 4.02 15.03
C GLY A 256 -9.43 4.31 16.04
N VAL A 257 -10.66 3.89 15.74
CA VAL A 257 -11.80 3.98 16.67
C VAL A 257 -11.57 3.09 17.90
N ILE A 258 -11.20 1.82 17.68
CA ILE A 258 -10.99 0.84 18.75
C ILE A 258 -9.81 1.27 19.64
N ASN A 259 -8.68 1.66 19.04
CA ASN A 259 -7.52 2.15 19.77
C ASN A 259 -7.85 3.39 20.62
N SER A 260 -8.59 4.34 20.04
CA SER A 260 -9.03 5.52 20.78
C SER A 260 -10.00 5.18 21.93
N ALA A 261 -10.89 4.22 21.73
CA ALA A 261 -11.84 3.78 22.76
C ALA A 261 -11.16 3.05 23.93
N ILE A 262 -10.07 2.32 23.66
CA ILE A 262 -9.34 1.56 24.69
C ILE A 262 -8.40 2.47 25.48
N PHE A 263 -7.56 3.27 24.80
CA PHE A 263 -6.44 3.95 25.43
C PHE A 263 -6.69 5.41 25.81
N PHE A 264 -7.73 6.06 25.25
CA PHE A 264 -8.06 7.42 25.66
C PHE A 264 -9.17 7.43 26.72
N PRO A 265 -8.89 7.92 27.94
CA PRO A 265 -9.87 7.97 29.01
C PRO A 265 -11.02 8.92 28.65
N SER A 266 -12.22 8.40 28.64
CA SER A 266 -13.44 9.17 28.37
C SER A 266 -14.69 8.41 28.87
N PRO A 267 -15.80 9.11 29.19
CA PRO A 267 -17.06 8.45 29.59
C PRO A 267 -17.56 7.47 28.53
N PRO A 268 -18.17 6.32 28.92
CA PRO A 268 -18.57 5.27 27.98
C PRO A 268 -19.48 5.75 26.85
N ALA A 269 -20.49 6.56 27.16
CA ALA A 269 -21.40 7.13 26.15
C ALA A 269 -20.66 8.02 25.13
N TYR A 270 -19.70 8.80 25.60
CA TYR A 270 -18.88 9.64 24.74
C TYR A 270 -17.97 8.81 23.83
N ARG A 271 -17.45 7.66 24.29
CA ARG A 271 -16.61 6.77 23.46
C ARG A 271 -17.34 6.28 22.23
N ILE A 272 -18.60 5.83 22.39
CA ILE A 272 -19.43 5.35 21.27
C ILE A 272 -19.75 6.49 20.31
N LEU A 273 -20.19 7.63 20.83
CA LEU A 273 -20.47 8.81 20.01
C LEU A 273 -19.23 9.29 19.26
N LYS A 274 -18.10 9.38 19.94
CA LYS A 274 -16.81 9.78 19.38
C LYS A 274 -16.39 8.87 18.22
N ALA A 275 -16.63 7.56 18.34
CA ALA A 275 -16.33 6.58 17.29
C ALA A 275 -17.06 6.90 15.98
N VAL A 276 -18.37 7.10 16.06
CA VAL A 276 -19.20 7.43 14.89
C VAL A 276 -18.82 8.80 14.30
N VAL A 277 -18.68 9.80 15.17
CA VAL A 277 -18.31 11.16 14.77
C VAL A 277 -16.92 11.20 14.15
N ALA A 278 -15.95 10.40 14.63
CA ALA A 278 -14.60 10.33 14.08
C ALA A 278 -14.59 9.88 12.61
N ILE A 279 -15.35 8.86 12.28
CA ILE A 279 -15.47 8.38 10.89
C ILE A 279 -16.14 9.44 10.02
N PHE A 280 -17.26 10.02 10.49
CA PHE A 280 -17.98 11.05 9.74
C PHE A 280 -17.11 12.30 9.52
N LEU A 281 -16.43 12.77 10.56
CA LEU A 281 -15.50 13.90 10.48
C LEU A 281 -14.35 13.60 9.51
N GLY A 282 -13.82 12.36 9.51
CA GLY A 282 -12.82 11.91 8.55
C GLY A 282 -13.31 12.03 7.10
N ILE A 283 -14.54 11.61 6.83
CA ILE A 283 -15.14 11.73 5.50
C ILE A 283 -15.26 13.21 5.09
N VAL A 284 -15.79 14.07 5.98
CA VAL A 284 -15.98 15.51 5.68
C VAL A 284 -14.64 16.20 5.43
N LEU A 285 -13.67 16.00 6.31
CA LEU A 285 -12.31 16.57 6.16
C LEU A 285 -11.63 16.05 4.90
N GLY A 286 -11.77 14.76 4.60
CA GLY A 286 -11.21 14.15 3.40
C GLY A 286 -11.82 14.71 2.12
N ILE A 287 -13.13 14.91 2.06
CA ILE A 287 -13.79 15.54 0.91
C ILE A 287 -13.30 17.00 0.76
N ALA A 288 -13.29 17.78 1.84
CA ALA A 288 -12.87 19.18 1.80
C ALA A 288 -11.42 19.30 1.30
N TRP A 289 -10.51 18.52 1.85
CA TRP A 289 -9.11 18.53 1.45
C TRP A 289 -8.88 17.99 0.05
N GLY A 290 -9.62 16.96 -0.38
CA GLY A 290 -9.55 16.39 -1.73
C GLY A 290 -10.05 17.38 -2.80
N VAL A 291 -11.10 18.17 -2.48
CA VAL A 291 -11.57 19.25 -3.34
C VAL A 291 -10.53 20.36 -3.41
N LEU A 292 -9.92 20.75 -2.27
CA LEU A 292 -8.86 21.74 -2.22
C LEU A 292 -7.67 21.32 -3.09
N ALA A 293 -7.21 20.07 -2.96
CA ALA A 293 -6.10 19.52 -3.73
C ALA A 293 -6.40 19.44 -5.24
N ASP A 294 -7.66 19.40 -5.65
CA ASP A 294 -8.07 19.48 -7.05
C ASP A 294 -8.07 20.92 -7.58
N THR A 295 -8.45 21.88 -6.74
CA THR A 295 -8.57 23.29 -7.14
C THR A 295 -7.24 24.05 -7.13
N ILE A 296 -6.29 23.63 -6.28
CA ILE A 296 -5.00 24.31 -6.09
C ILE A 296 -3.85 23.30 -6.28
N PRO A 297 -2.87 23.59 -7.17
CA PRO A 297 -2.84 24.64 -8.21
C PRO A 297 -3.73 24.31 -9.40
N ASP A 298 -3.85 25.23 -10.35
CA ASP A 298 -4.55 25.00 -11.61
C ASP A 298 -4.01 23.76 -12.33
N HIS A 299 -4.90 23.05 -13.03
CA HIS A 299 -4.54 21.77 -13.67
C HIS A 299 -3.49 21.90 -14.78
N GLY A 300 -3.42 23.07 -15.42
CA GLY A 300 -2.45 23.38 -16.48
C GLY A 300 -1.09 23.86 -15.96
N ASP A 301 -0.91 24.03 -14.66
CA ASP A 301 0.37 24.45 -14.08
C ASP A 301 1.42 23.32 -14.22
N LEU A 302 2.62 23.69 -14.66
CA LEU A 302 3.75 22.77 -14.81
C LEU A 302 4.13 22.10 -13.50
N TYR A 303 3.98 22.79 -12.38
CA TYR A 303 4.30 22.29 -11.04
C TYR A 303 3.13 21.60 -10.34
N ALA A 304 1.95 21.53 -10.98
CA ALA A 304 0.76 20.92 -10.38
C ALA A 304 0.99 19.51 -9.81
N PRO A 305 1.68 18.57 -10.50
CA PRO A 305 1.93 17.24 -9.94
C PRO A 305 2.75 17.29 -8.64
N THR A 306 3.78 18.12 -8.60
CA THR A 306 4.67 18.26 -7.44
C THR A 306 3.95 18.89 -6.26
N ILE A 307 3.27 20.03 -6.48
CA ILE A 307 2.57 20.75 -5.41
C ILE A 307 1.43 19.90 -4.86
N ARG A 308 0.65 19.22 -5.71
CA ARG A 308 -0.43 18.33 -5.28
C ARG A 308 0.09 17.12 -4.51
N SER A 309 1.24 16.57 -4.89
CA SER A 309 1.88 15.48 -4.15
C SER A 309 2.29 15.91 -2.75
N ILE A 310 2.93 17.09 -2.63
CA ILE A 310 3.33 17.66 -1.34
C ILE A 310 2.08 18.01 -0.50
N LEU A 311 1.05 18.59 -1.10
CA LEU A 311 -0.19 18.96 -0.42
C LEU A 311 -0.89 17.73 0.19
N LEU A 312 -0.97 16.63 -0.55
CA LEU A 312 -1.53 15.39 -0.03
C LEU A 312 -0.66 14.79 1.08
N LEU A 313 0.67 14.77 0.91
CA LEU A 313 1.58 14.22 1.92
C LEU A 313 1.58 15.05 3.20
N ALA A 314 1.80 16.36 3.08
CA ALA A 314 1.82 17.27 4.22
C ALA A 314 0.48 17.30 4.95
N GLY A 315 -0.63 17.36 4.21
CA GLY A 315 -1.98 17.29 4.78
C GLY A 315 -2.26 15.97 5.48
N GLY A 316 -1.84 14.84 4.89
CA GLY A 316 -1.96 13.52 5.49
C GLY A 316 -1.16 13.39 6.79
N VAL A 317 0.11 13.81 6.78
CA VAL A 317 0.96 13.83 7.97
C VAL A 317 0.38 14.75 9.05
N PHE A 318 -0.06 15.95 8.68
CA PHE A 318 -0.70 16.90 9.61
C PHE A 318 -1.94 16.30 10.28
N LEU A 319 -2.80 15.62 9.52
CA LEU A 319 -3.99 14.96 10.06
C LEU A 319 -3.60 13.82 11.02
N LEU A 320 -2.58 13.01 10.70
CA LEU A 320 -2.14 11.90 11.55
C LEU A 320 -1.61 12.39 12.90
N TYR A 321 -0.81 13.46 12.92
CA TYR A 321 -0.34 14.05 14.18
C TYR A 321 -1.45 14.79 14.91
N GLY A 322 -2.24 15.62 14.23
CA GLY A 322 -3.29 16.43 14.83
C GLY A 322 -4.41 15.57 15.46
N CYS A 323 -4.94 14.61 14.70
CA CYS A 323 -5.96 13.70 15.23
C CYS A 323 -5.39 12.77 16.31
N GLY A 324 -4.12 12.35 16.19
CA GLY A 324 -3.45 11.56 17.21
C GLY A 324 -3.33 12.32 18.52
N TYR A 325 -2.91 13.59 18.48
CA TYR A 325 -2.80 14.46 19.65
C TYR A 325 -4.15 14.70 20.35
N LEU A 326 -5.21 14.90 19.55
CA LEU A 326 -6.57 15.12 20.06
C LEU A 326 -7.27 13.83 20.51
N GLY A 327 -6.63 12.66 20.32
CA GLY A 327 -7.23 11.36 20.62
C GLY A 327 -8.39 10.97 19.69
N TRP A 328 -8.47 11.56 18.50
CA TRP A 328 -9.48 11.25 17.48
C TRP A 328 -8.95 10.20 16.49
N GLY A 329 -8.65 9.01 17.03
CA GLY A 329 -8.19 7.89 16.21
C GLY A 329 -9.21 7.51 15.13
N GLY A 330 -8.73 7.08 13.97
CA GLY A 330 -9.54 6.71 12.81
C GLY A 330 -9.93 7.87 11.89
N THR A 331 -10.08 9.10 12.42
CA THR A 331 -10.41 10.28 11.60
C THR A 331 -9.36 10.55 10.52
N SER A 332 -8.08 10.49 10.88
CA SER A 332 -6.96 10.80 9.97
C SER A 332 -6.85 9.78 8.83
N GLY A 333 -6.90 8.48 9.14
CA GLY A 333 -6.81 7.42 8.14
C GLY A 333 -7.94 7.51 7.12
N VAL A 334 -9.18 7.64 7.60
CA VAL A 334 -10.36 7.83 6.74
C VAL A 334 -10.24 9.11 5.91
N ALA A 335 -9.81 10.23 6.52
CA ALA A 335 -9.67 11.50 5.82
C ALA A 335 -8.64 11.45 4.69
N ILE A 336 -7.46 10.83 4.92
CA ILE A 336 -6.42 10.67 3.89
C ILE A 336 -6.95 9.86 2.70
N MET A 337 -7.63 8.74 2.97
CA MET A 337 -8.13 7.88 1.92
C MET A 337 -9.26 8.52 1.12
N VAL A 338 -10.22 9.18 1.79
CA VAL A 338 -11.29 9.92 1.12
C VAL A 338 -10.73 11.07 0.31
N CYS A 339 -9.77 11.82 0.85
CA CYS A 339 -9.07 12.89 0.15
C CYS A 339 -8.43 12.40 -1.16
N ALA A 340 -7.61 11.35 -1.08
CA ALA A 340 -6.95 10.77 -2.25
C ALA A 340 -7.97 10.22 -3.28
N GLY A 341 -9.06 9.61 -2.81
CA GLY A 341 -10.15 9.12 -3.65
C GLY A 341 -10.89 10.24 -4.38
N VAL A 342 -11.25 11.31 -3.68
CA VAL A 342 -11.92 12.49 -4.25
C VAL A 342 -11.00 13.19 -5.25
N ALA A 343 -9.75 13.48 -4.86
CA ALA A 343 -8.77 14.11 -5.74
C ALA A 343 -8.51 13.27 -7.00
N GLY A 344 -8.22 11.97 -6.85
CA GLY A 344 -7.98 11.05 -7.96
C GLY A 344 -9.15 10.94 -8.93
N THR A 345 -10.39 10.89 -8.42
CA THR A 345 -11.60 10.85 -9.25
C THR A 345 -11.77 12.14 -10.05
N ARG A 346 -11.51 13.31 -9.45
CA ARG A 346 -11.63 14.61 -10.12
C ARG A 346 -10.51 14.79 -11.15
N TRP A 347 -9.28 14.40 -10.83
CA TRP A 347 -8.14 14.44 -11.76
C TRP A 347 -8.32 13.50 -12.95
N ALA A 348 -8.91 12.32 -12.74
CA ALA A 348 -9.22 11.41 -13.83
C ALA A 348 -10.17 12.02 -14.87
N ARG A 349 -11.13 12.83 -14.44
CA ARG A 349 -12.04 13.57 -15.33
C ARG A 349 -11.37 14.72 -16.08
N ARG A 350 -10.24 15.23 -15.58
CA ARG A 350 -9.48 16.34 -16.15
C ARG A 350 -8.26 15.90 -16.95
N GLY A 351 -8.11 14.62 -17.28
CA GLY A 351 -7.04 14.12 -18.15
C GLY A 351 -5.91 13.38 -17.46
N TRP A 352 -5.99 13.12 -16.14
CA TRP A 352 -5.07 12.25 -15.41
C TRP A 352 -5.75 10.92 -15.01
N PRO A 353 -5.94 9.99 -15.97
CA PRO A 353 -6.59 8.72 -15.67
C PRO A 353 -5.74 7.88 -14.70
N VAL A 354 -6.36 6.91 -14.05
CA VAL A 354 -5.73 6.07 -13.00
C VAL A 354 -4.38 5.49 -13.45
N ASN A 355 -4.25 5.12 -14.72
CA ASN A 355 -3.02 4.51 -15.27
C ASN A 355 -1.94 5.55 -15.65
N ASN A 356 -2.27 6.82 -15.71
CA ASN A 356 -1.35 7.91 -16.10
C ASN A 356 -1.53 9.13 -15.20
N ASN A 357 -1.57 8.90 -13.90
CA ASN A 357 -1.68 9.96 -12.91
C ASN A 357 -0.27 10.31 -12.38
N PRO A 358 0.25 11.51 -12.64
CA PRO A 358 1.62 11.89 -12.25
C PRO A 358 1.80 11.92 -10.73
N VAL A 359 0.77 12.27 -9.97
CA VAL A 359 0.81 12.22 -8.49
C VAL A 359 0.93 10.77 -7.99
N ALA A 360 0.20 9.84 -8.61
CA ALA A 360 0.32 8.42 -8.26
C ALA A 360 1.73 7.87 -8.53
N GLU A 361 2.43 8.35 -9.58
CA GLU A 361 3.81 7.95 -9.84
C GLU A 361 4.79 8.47 -8.76
N VAL A 362 4.58 9.71 -8.27
CA VAL A 362 5.36 10.24 -7.12
C VAL A 362 5.16 9.35 -5.88
N TYR A 363 3.91 8.97 -5.58
CA TYR A 363 3.63 8.10 -4.44
C TYR A 363 4.17 6.66 -4.60
N LYS A 364 4.25 6.14 -5.82
CA LYS A 364 4.94 4.87 -6.11
C LYS A 364 6.45 4.98 -5.84
N LEU A 365 7.06 6.11 -6.19
CA LEU A 365 8.48 6.37 -5.91
C LEU A 365 8.74 6.49 -4.41
N LEU A 366 7.95 7.30 -3.71
CA LEU A 366 8.03 7.43 -2.25
C LEU A 366 7.90 6.06 -1.57
N TRP A 367 6.92 5.25 -2.00
CA TRP A 367 6.74 3.92 -1.45
C TRP A 367 7.97 3.03 -1.60
N ARG A 368 8.64 3.05 -2.77
CA ARG A 368 9.88 2.26 -2.98
C ARG A 368 10.99 2.59 -1.99
N VAL A 369 11.05 3.84 -1.51
CA VAL A 369 12.04 4.28 -0.52
C VAL A 369 11.64 3.86 0.89
N PHE A 370 10.36 4.03 1.23
CA PHE A 370 9.86 3.79 2.59
C PHE A 370 9.49 2.33 2.88
N GLU A 371 9.19 1.55 1.86
CA GLU A 371 8.82 0.12 1.99
C GLU A 371 9.87 -0.72 2.72
N PRO A 372 11.17 -0.71 2.36
CA PRO A 372 12.16 -1.49 3.07
C PRO A 372 12.36 -1.02 4.52
N MET A 373 12.26 0.28 4.79
CA MET A 373 12.32 0.78 6.14
C MET A 373 11.17 0.23 6.99
N LEU A 374 9.94 0.28 6.47
CA LEU A 374 8.77 -0.23 7.17
C LEU A 374 8.91 -1.71 7.53
N PHE A 375 9.19 -2.56 6.54
CA PHE A 375 9.19 -4.00 6.76
C PHE A 375 10.37 -4.49 7.58
N VAL A 376 11.55 -3.93 7.39
CA VAL A 376 12.73 -4.31 8.17
C VAL A 376 12.58 -3.87 9.63
N LEU A 377 12.15 -2.62 9.87
CA LEU A 377 11.92 -2.13 11.23
C LEU A 377 10.76 -2.87 11.91
N SER A 378 9.69 -3.21 11.19
CA SER A 378 8.62 -4.03 11.78
C SER A 378 9.12 -5.42 12.19
N GLY A 379 9.95 -6.06 11.37
CA GLY A 379 10.56 -7.34 11.71
C GLY A 379 11.46 -7.28 12.95
N TYR A 380 12.14 -6.17 13.17
CA TYR A 380 13.02 -5.96 14.32
C TYR A 380 12.28 -5.96 15.68
N TYR A 381 10.96 -5.87 15.68
CA TYR A 381 10.16 -5.99 16.92
C TYR A 381 9.92 -7.42 17.39
N LEU A 382 10.26 -8.43 16.58
CA LEU A 382 10.12 -9.84 16.97
C LEU A 382 11.26 -10.24 17.91
N ASP A 383 10.94 -10.48 19.17
CA ASP A 383 11.86 -11.03 20.16
C ASP A 383 11.52 -12.49 20.43
N VAL A 384 12.28 -13.39 19.82
CA VAL A 384 12.05 -14.85 19.94
C VAL A 384 12.40 -15.37 21.31
N SER A 385 13.31 -14.70 22.05
CA SER A 385 13.75 -15.13 23.38
C SER A 385 12.62 -15.09 24.42
N GLU A 386 11.59 -14.31 24.16
CA GLU A 386 10.44 -14.13 25.05
C GLU A 386 9.26 -15.06 24.73
N ILE A 387 9.38 -15.85 23.68
CA ILE A 387 8.29 -16.72 23.19
C ILE A 387 8.63 -18.18 23.50
N SER A 388 7.88 -18.79 24.40
CA SER A 388 7.99 -20.25 24.61
C SER A 388 7.44 -21.01 23.39
N VAL A 389 7.92 -22.24 23.19
CA VAL A 389 7.43 -23.11 22.09
C VAL A 389 5.92 -23.35 22.19
N ARG A 390 5.38 -23.45 23.40
CA ARG A 390 3.93 -23.59 23.64
C ARG A 390 3.18 -22.33 23.22
N GLU A 391 3.66 -21.15 23.62
CA GLU A 391 3.03 -19.87 23.24
C GLU A 391 3.08 -19.67 21.73
N PHE A 392 4.21 -19.98 21.07
CA PHE A 392 4.30 -19.94 19.62
C PHE A 392 3.23 -20.83 18.96
N GLY A 393 3.05 -22.07 19.44
CA GLY A 393 2.01 -22.97 18.94
C GLY A 393 0.60 -22.41 19.11
N LEU A 394 0.30 -21.78 20.28
CA LEU A 394 -1.01 -21.17 20.54
C LEU A 394 -1.25 -19.91 19.66
N VAL A 395 -0.21 -19.11 19.43
CA VAL A 395 -0.26 -17.95 18.52
C VAL A 395 -0.56 -18.39 17.10
N VAL A 396 0.16 -19.39 16.60
CA VAL A 396 -0.08 -19.97 15.26
C VAL A 396 -1.49 -20.54 15.15
N ALA A 397 -1.96 -21.26 16.16
CA ALA A 397 -3.33 -21.79 16.19
C ALA A 397 -4.37 -20.67 16.15
N CYS A 398 -4.18 -19.60 16.93
CA CYS A 398 -5.05 -18.42 16.94
C CYS A 398 -5.14 -17.79 15.55
N ILE A 399 -3.99 -17.50 14.92
CA ILE A 399 -3.92 -16.86 13.60
C ILE A 399 -4.61 -17.72 12.54
N PHE A 400 -4.26 -19.01 12.44
CA PHE A 400 -4.79 -19.87 11.37
C PHE A 400 -6.27 -20.24 11.57
N SER A 401 -6.75 -20.36 12.82
CA SER A 401 -8.18 -20.59 13.08
C SER A 401 -9.03 -19.39 12.67
N ALA A 402 -8.59 -18.17 12.99
CA ALA A 402 -9.29 -16.95 12.56
C ALA A 402 -9.20 -16.75 11.04
N LEU A 403 -8.03 -17.00 10.46
CA LEU A 403 -7.81 -16.94 9.01
C LEU A 403 -8.72 -17.94 8.26
N ALA A 404 -8.88 -19.16 8.77
CA ALA A 404 -9.78 -20.14 8.14
C ALA A 404 -11.23 -19.65 8.04
N LEU A 405 -11.75 -18.98 9.09
CA LEU A 405 -13.09 -18.38 9.07
C LEU A 405 -13.18 -17.20 8.10
N ARG A 406 -12.12 -16.38 8.01
CA ARG A 406 -12.01 -15.33 7.00
C ARG A 406 -12.08 -15.88 5.59
N LEU A 407 -11.27 -16.91 5.29
CA LEU A 407 -11.21 -17.52 3.95
C LEU A 407 -12.54 -18.15 3.56
N LEU A 408 -13.19 -18.83 4.50
CA LEU A 408 -14.55 -19.37 4.28
C LEU A 408 -15.54 -18.26 3.95
N THR A 409 -15.50 -17.16 4.69
CA THR A 409 -16.40 -16.01 4.48
C THR A 409 -16.14 -15.34 3.13
N ALA A 410 -14.87 -15.11 2.77
CA ALA A 410 -14.47 -14.54 1.48
C ALA A 410 -14.89 -15.46 0.32
N PHE A 411 -14.72 -16.77 0.47
CA PHE A 411 -15.18 -17.78 -0.50
C PHE A 411 -16.70 -17.71 -0.72
N LEU A 412 -17.50 -17.69 0.37
CA LEU A 412 -18.96 -17.66 0.28
C LEU A 412 -19.46 -16.36 -0.38
N ILE A 413 -18.85 -15.22 -0.06
CA ILE A 413 -19.21 -13.93 -0.69
C ILE A 413 -18.83 -13.94 -2.17
N ALA A 414 -17.66 -14.46 -2.52
CA ALA A 414 -17.25 -14.58 -3.91
C ALA A 414 -18.18 -15.49 -4.71
N LEU A 415 -18.59 -16.62 -4.12
CA LEU A 415 -19.54 -17.55 -4.72
C LEU A 415 -20.92 -16.90 -4.92
N ALA A 416 -21.42 -16.17 -3.92
CA ALA A 416 -22.68 -15.41 -4.01
C ALA A 416 -22.61 -14.27 -5.05
N SER A 417 -21.40 -13.90 -5.49
CA SER A 417 -21.13 -12.86 -6.48
C SER A 417 -21.02 -13.39 -7.93
N GLU A 418 -21.63 -14.53 -8.23
CA GLU A 418 -21.65 -15.16 -9.57
C GLU A 418 -20.25 -15.59 -10.12
N LEU A 419 -19.27 -15.76 -9.23
CA LEU A 419 -18.00 -16.35 -9.57
C LEU A 419 -18.09 -17.87 -9.54
N SER A 420 -17.30 -18.56 -10.37
CA SER A 420 -17.22 -20.01 -10.30
C SER A 420 -16.57 -20.45 -8.97
N ALA A 421 -16.81 -21.67 -8.52
CA ALA A 421 -16.21 -22.19 -7.29
C ALA A 421 -14.67 -22.09 -7.31
N ARG A 422 -14.03 -22.31 -8.47
CA ARG A 422 -12.57 -22.19 -8.64
C ARG A 422 -12.11 -20.73 -8.46
N GLU A 423 -12.78 -19.78 -9.13
CA GLU A 423 -12.49 -18.35 -8.98
C GLU A 423 -12.75 -17.85 -7.55
N SER A 424 -13.79 -18.37 -6.88
CA SER A 424 -14.10 -18.05 -5.48
C SER A 424 -13.00 -18.56 -4.52
N ILE A 425 -12.44 -19.75 -4.78
CA ILE A 425 -11.27 -20.24 -4.03
C ILE A 425 -10.08 -19.31 -4.27
N PHE A 426 -9.85 -18.88 -5.51
CA PHE A 426 -8.77 -17.94 -5.80
C PHE A 426 -8.94 -16.61 -5.04
N ILE A 427 -10.15 -16.04 -5.03
CA ILE A 427 -10.45 -14.84 -4.23
C ILE A 427 -10.15 -15.08 -2.75
N ALA A 428 -10.62 -16.20 -2.18
CA ALA A 428 -10.32 -16.52 -0.79
C ALA A 428 -8.80 -16.56 -0.52
N ILE A 429 -8.02 -17.19 -1.38
CA ILE A 429 -6.56 -17.25 -1.27
C ILE A 429 -5.93 -15.86 -1.29
N THR A 430 -6.44 -14.92 -2.11
CA THR A 430 -5.93 -13.54 -2.15
C THR A 430 -6.22 -12.76 -0.86
N TRP A 431 -7.05 -13.26 0.04
CA TRP A 431 -7.34 -12.70 1.38
C TRP A 431 -6.42 -13.24 2.49
N ILE A 432 -5.44 -14.12 2.16
CA ILE A 432 -4.47 -14.65 3.13
C ILE A 432 -3.41 -13.61 3.56
N PRO A 433 -2.71 -12.89 2.63
CA PRO A 433 -1.53 -12.14 2.99
C PRO A 433 -1.82 -10.94 3.86
N LYS A 434 -1.08 -10.82 4.95
CA LYS A 434 -1.04 -9.69 5.87
C LYS A 434 0.35 -9.08 5.81
N ALA A 435 0.45 -7.75 5.73
CA ALA A 435 1.75 -7.11 5.67
C ALA A 435 1.74 -5.63 6.07
N ILE A 436 1.15 -4.72 5.26
CA ILE A 436 1.39 -3.28 5.38
C ILE A 436 0.77 -2.69 6.64
N VAL A 437 -0.53 -2.93 6.86
CA VAL A 437 -1.25 -2.37 8.01
C VAL A 437 -0.67 -2.93 9.30
N GLU A 438 -0.43 -4.23 9.31
CA GLU A 438 0.20 -4.92 10.42
C GLU A 438 1.59 -4.36 10.72
N ALA A 439 2.43 -4.13 9.70
CA ALA A 439 3.77 -3.56 9.88
C ALA A 439 3.74 -2.11 10.40
N VAL A 440 2.79 -1.29 9.93
CA VAL A 440 2.60 0.09 10.42
C VAL A 440 2.16 0.09 11.88
N LEU A 441 1.26 -0.82 12.26
CA LEU A 441 0.62 -0.84 13.57
C LEU A 441 1.33 -1.77 14.60
N VAL A 442 2.43 -2.41 14.21
CA VAL A 442 3.12 -3.43 15.02
C VAL A 442 3.44 -2.98 16.45
N ARG A 443 3.80 -1.72 16.65
CA ARG A 443 4.18 -1.17 17.96
C ARG A 443 3.13 -0.25 18.58
N VAL A 444 2.03 -0.01 17.93
CA VAL A 444 1.03 0.97 18.37
C VAL A 444 0.49 0.66 19.77
N ALA A 445 0.35 -0.61 20.15
CA ALA A 445 -0.03 -1.00 21.51
C ALA A 445 0.94 -0.47 22.56
N MET A 446 2.25 -0.65 22.33
CA MET A 446 3.30 -0.13 23.22
C MET A 446 3.31 1.40 23.26
N ASP A 447 3.20 2.05 22.11
CA ASP A 447 3.20 3.51 22.01
C ASP A 447 1.98 4.15 22.71
N SER A 448 0.85 3.44 22.74
CA SER A 448 -0.38 3.91 23.41
C SER A 448 -0.34 3.78 24.93
N LEU A 449 0.56 2.95 25.47
CA LEU A 449 0.73 2.75 26.93
C LEU A 449 1.69 3.74 27.62
N TRP A 450 2.21 4.73 26.89
CA TRP A 450 3.09 5.77 27.48
C TRP A 450 2.34 6.75 28.39
N THR A 451 1.01 6.63 28.51
CA THR A 451 0.21 7.37 29.48
C THR A 451 0.40 6.80 30.89
N GLU A 452 0.52 7.67 31.89
CA GLU A 452 0.65 7.32 33.31
C GLU A 452 -0.49 6.38 33.75
N GLY A 453 -0.14 5.20 34.29
CA GLY A 453 -1.10 4.25 34.85
C GLY A 453 -1.17 2.87 34.19
N ALA A 454 -0.38 2.58 33.15
CA ALA A 454 -0.35 1.24 32.54
C ALA A 454 0.21 0.19 33.51
N THR A 455 -0.53 -0.90 33.71
CA THR A 455 -0.10 -2.02 34.55
C THR A 455 1.05 -2.79 33.90
N LEU A 456 1.83 -3.53 34.73
CA LEU A 456 2.87 -4.42 34.20
C LEU A 456 2.27 -5.47 33.23
N GLN A 457 1.06 -5.94 33.53
CA GLN A 457 0.34 -6.87 32.67
C GLN A 457 0.05 -6.28 31.29
N ASP A 458 -0.43 -5.02 31.23
CA ASP A 458 -0.71 -4.35 29.95
C ASP A 458 0.56 -4.18 29.11
N LYS A 459 1.69 -3.85 29.75
CA LYS A 459 2.99 -3.75 29.06
C LYS A 459 3.44 -5.09 28.47
N ASN A 460 3.27 -6.17 29.21
CA ASN A 460 3.59 -7.52 28.73
C ASN A 460 2.70 -7.92 27.54
N ILE A 461 1.38 -7.66 27.64
CA ILE A 461 0.46 -7.94 26.55
C ILE A 461 0.81 -7.11 25.31
N ALA A 462 1.12 -5.82 25.46
CA ALA A 462 1.51 -4.96 24.34
C ALA A 462 2.79 -5.44 23.64
N LYS A 463 3.75 -5.99 24.39
CA LYS A 463 4.97 -6.59 23.84
C LYS A 463 4.66 -7.88 23.08
N GLN A 464 3.82 -8.75 23.65
CA GLN A 464 3.34 -9.95 22.97
C GLN A 464 2.56 -9.62 21.68
N HIS A 465 1.80 -8.51 21.65
CA HIS A 465 1.14 -8.03 20.43
C HIS A 465 2.11 -7.83 19.28
N SER A 466 3.23 -7.16 19.53
CA SER A 466 4.25 -6.93 18.49
C SER A 466 4.77 -8.25 17.95
N ASN A 467 5.08 -9.21 18.83
CA ASN A 467 5.53 -10.54 18.43
C ASN A 467 4.48 -11.27 17.57
N ILE A 468 3.21 -11.27 18.00
CA ILE A 468 2.11 -11.94 17.27
C ILE A 468 1.93 -11.32 15.88
N ILE A 469 1.96 -9.98 15.78
CA ILE A 469 1.79 -9.27 14.52
C ILE A 469 2.92 -9.63 13.54
N VAL A 470 4.18 -9.65 13.98
CA VAL A 470 5.31 -9.99 13.10
C VAL A 470 5.26 -11.45 12.67
N ILE A 471 4.90 -12.37 13.57
CA ILE A 471 4.67 -13.79 13.23
C ILE A 471 3.57 -13.92 12.18
N ALA A 472 2.46 -13.20 12.34
CA ALA A 472 1.37 -13.19 11.36
C ALA A 472 1.82 -12.68 9.99
N ILE A 473 2.60 -11.58 9.94
CA ILE A 473 3.18 -11.07 8.69
C ILE A 473 4.03 -12.15 8.02
N LEU A 474 4.98 -12.74 8.74
CA LEU A 474 5.89 -13.73 8.17
C LEU A 474 5.14 -14.96 7.65
N LEU A 475 4.23 -15.53 8.43
CA LEU A 475 3.52 -16.74 8.03
C LEU A 475 2.56 -16.50 6.85
N THR A 476 1.76 -15.44 6.93
CA THR A 476 0.69 -15.21 5.94
C THR A 476 1.19 -14.57 4.66
N SER A 477 2.19 -13.68 4.71
CA SER A 477 2.79 -13.11 3.49
C SER A 477 3.51 -14.18 2.67
N PHE A 478 4.25 -15.07 3.33
CA PHE A 478 4.90 -16.22 2.69
C PHE A 478 3.87 -17.15 2.03
N LEU A 479 2.91 -17.64 2.82
CA LEU A 479 1.91 -18.60 2.34
C LEU A 479 1.03 -17.99 1.25
N GLY A 480 0.52 -16.78 1.47
CA GLY A 480 -0.43 -16.14 0.57
C GLY A 480 0.18 -15.77 -0.78
N THR A 481 1.42 -15.27 -0.82
CA THR A 481 2.07 -14.93 -2.09
C THR A 481 2.38 -16.17 -2.92
N ILE A 482 2.86 -17.25 -2.30
CA ILE A 482 3.10 -18.52 -2.98
C ILE A 482 1.80 -19.11 -3.55
N LEU A 483 0.76 -19.23 -2.71
CA LEU A 483 -0.51 -19.81 -3.14
C LEU A 483 -1.18 -18.98 -4.24
N THR A 484 -1.21 -17.65 -4.11
CA THR A 484 -1.79 -16.76 -5.14
C THR A 484 -1.04 -16.88 -6.46
N THR A 485 0.29 -16.99 -6.42
CA THR A 485 1.11 -17.10 -7.63
C THR A 485 0.94 -18.46 -8.32
N LEU A 486 1.03 -19.56 -7.55
CA LEU A 486 1.01 -20.90 -8.12
C LEU A 486 -0.40 -21.34 -8.56
N LEU A 487 -1.41 -21.04 -7.76
CA LEU A 487 -2.77 -21.50 -8.03
C LEU A 487 -3.56 -20.61 -8.98
N GLY A 488 -3.07 -19.39 -9.27
CA GLY A 488 -3.77 -18.47 -10.18
C GLY A 488 -3.97 -19.04 -11.57
N SER A 489 -2.99 -19.74 -12.14
CA SER A 489 -3.10 -20.35 -13.47
C SER A 489 -4.05 -21.53 -13.54
N THR A 490 -4.33 -22.21 -12.44
CA THR A 490 -5.21 -23.39 -12.37
C THR A 490 -6.63 -23.04 -11.95
N LEU A 491 -6.80 -21.99 -11.15
CA LEU A 491 -8.09 -21.59 -10.59
C LEU A 491 -8.82 -20.53 -11.42
N LEU A 492 -8.07 -19.67 -12.14
CA LEU A 492 -8.65 -18.62 -12.97
C LEU A 492 -9.00 -19.13 -14.36
N SER A 493 -10.14 -18.70 -14.88
CA SER A 493 -10.55 -18.97 -16.26
C SER A 493 -9.59 -18.29 -17.24
N GLN A 494 -9.17 -19.04 -18.29
CA GLN A 494 -8.42 -18.47 -19.40
C GLN A 494 -9.42 -17.92 -20.42
N ASP A 495 -9.48 -16.61 -20.51
CA ASP A 495 -10.29 -15.93 -21.52
C ASP A 495 -9.44 -15.77 -22.77
N SER A 496 -10.00 -16.12 -23.95
CA SER A 496 -9.32 -16.04 -25.23
C SER A 496 -8.72 -14.65 -25.46
N LYS A 497 -7.49 -14.62 -25.94
CA LYS A 497 -6.59 -13.48 -26.23
C LYS A 497 -7.29 -12.14 -26.46
N VAL A 498 -7.48 -11.37 -25.41
CA VAL A 498 -7.66 -9.92 -25.50
C VAL A 498 -6.26 -9.34 -25.51
N ALA A 499 -5.87 -8.68 -26.60
CA ALA A 499 -4.56 -8.05 -26.70
C ALA A 499 -4.34 -7.09 -25.51
N PRO A 500 -3.16 -7.08 -24.88
CA PRO A 500 -2.92 -6.40 -23.59
C PRO A 500 -3.18 -4.88 -23.59
N GLU A 501 -3.23 -4.25 -24.75
CA GLU A 501 -3.40 -2.79 -24.90
C GLU A 501 -4.84 -2.35 -25.25
N GLY A 502 -5.72 -3.27 -25.63
CA GLY A 502 -7.05 -2.93 -26.18
C GLY A 502 -8.14 -2.67 -25.14
N VAL A 503 -8.00 -3.16 -23.91
CA VAL A 503 -9.10 -3.11 -22.93
C VAL A 503 -9.35 -1.70 -22.41
N TYR A 504 -8.32 -0.89 -22.24
CA TYR A 504 -8.47 0.51 -21.81
C TYR A 504 -8.82 1.46 -22.96
N ALA A 505 -8.41 1.13 -24.20
CA ALA A 505 -8.78 1.90 -25.39
C ALA A 505 -10.25 1.68 -25.79
N ALA A 506 -10.79 0.47 -25.63
CA ALA A 506 -12.19 0.16 -25.92
C ALA A 506 -13.17 0.77 -24.90
N GLU A 507 -12.81 0.82 -23.62
CA GLU A 507 -13.64 1.49 -22.59
C GLU A 507 -13.71 3.02 -22.81
N ASN A 508 -12.62 3.65 -23.25
CA ASN A 508 -12.60 5.08 -23.57
C ASN A 508 -13.33 5.38 -24.88
N ALA A 509 -13.30 4.48 -25.86
CA ALA A 509 -14.02 4.64 -27.12
C ALA A 509 -15.54 4.46 -26.96
N SER A 510 -15.99 3.56 -26.08
CA SER A 510 -17.42 3.37 -25.79
C SER A 510 -18.03 4.52 -24.98
N GLN A 511 -17.22 5.24 -24.21
CA GLN A 511 -17.67 6.45 -23.48
C GLN A 511 -17.68 7.71 -24.35
N SER A 512 -16.81 7.80 -25.36
CA SER A 512 -16.84 8.90 -26.34
C SER A 512 -17.90 8.71 -27.43
N GLY A 513 -18.30 7.46 -27.72
CA GLY A 513 -19.34 7.14 -28.71
C GLY A 513 -20.76 7.52 -28.32
N ASN A 514 -21.05 7.58 -27.00
CA ASN A 514 -22.38 7.95 -26.51
C ASN A 514 -22.64 9.46 -26.37
N SER A 515 -21.60 10.29 -26.50
CA SER A 515 -21.76 11.76 -26.51
C SER A 515 -21.85 12.36 -27.93
N SER A 516 -21.57 11.56 -28.98
CA SER A 516 -21.55 12.06 -30.37
C SER A 516 -22.80 11.70 -31.18
N SER A 517 -23.72 10.89 -30.64
CA SER A 517 -24.92 10.46 -31.38
C SER A 517 -26.10 11.45 -31.33
N ASN A 518 -25.96 12.57 -30.60
CA ASN A 518 -27.04 13.57 -30.50
C ASN A 518 -26.78 14.89 -31.27
N THR A 519 -25.78 14.96 -32.15
CA THR A 519 -25.46 16.20 -32.89
C THR A 519 -25.38 16.04 -34.41
N LEU A 520 -25.81 14.91 -34.96
CA LEU A 520 -25.78 14.68 -36.44
C LEU A 520 -27.18 14.51 -37.06
N SER A 521 -28.18 15.27 -36.61
CA SER A 521 -29.49 15.30 -37.26
C SER A 521 -29.90 16.69 -37.80
N ASN A 522 -28.95 17.56 -38.13
CA ASN A 522 -29.31 18.82 -38.86
C ASN A 522 -28.12 19.33 -39.68
N ILE A 523 -27.85 18.69 -40.79
CA ILE A 523 -27.24 19.38 -41.96
C ILE A 523 -28.05 18.95 -43.19
N GLN A 524 -29.01 19.82 -43.58
CA GLN A 524 -29.67 19.79 -44.88
C GLN A 524 -28.69 20.24 -45.95
N TYR A 525 -28.72 19.50 -47.05
CA TYR A 525 -28.13 19.85 -48.33
C TYR A 525 -28.64 21.19 -48.81
N ILE A 526 -27.76 22.07 -49.23
CA ILE A 526 -28.05 23.12 -50.21
C ILE A 526 -27.06 22.96 -51.34
N ASP A 527 -27.59 22.49 -52.49
CA ASP A 527 -26.94 22.53 -53.78
C ASP A 527 -26.86 24.00 -54.28
N GLY A 528 -25.73 24.37 -54.89
CA GLY A 528 -25.52 25.63 -55.58
C GLY A 528 -24.05 25.82 -55.92
#